data_136d5fbbcd1957ea07efa3601eda0a54
#
_entry.id   136d5fbbcd1957ea07efa3601eda0a54
#
_cell.length_a   1.000
_cell.length_b   1.000
_cell.length_c   1.000
_cell.angle_alpha   90.00
_cell.angle_beta   90.00
_cell.angle_gamma   90.00
#
_symmetry.space_group_name_H-M   'P 1'
#
loop_
_entity.id
_entity.type
_entity.pdbx_description
1 polymer ?
#
loop_
_entity_poly.entity_id
_entity_poly.type
_entity_poly.pdbx_seq_one_letter_code
_entity_poly.pdbx_strand_id
1 'polypeptide(L)'
;MNVDSLMIDDISELYKSVGWTNYTKDTARLARAFEQSESLIKRNVEGKIIGVVRWITDCATIAFIQDILIHPRYQRQGIGKALLNEALEKITSYGPVQIELLTDDTEKTKKFYESVGFVQVKEMDAVSYIKDTRR
;
A
#
# COMPACT_ATOMS: atom_id res chain seq x y z
N MET A 1 -11.13 8.46 -2.79
CA MET A 1 -10.46 8.86 -4.03
C MET A 1 -11.41 8.72 -5.20
N ASN A 2 -11.49 9.72 -6.07
CA ASN A 2 -12.28 9.63 -7.29
C ASN A 2 -11.45 8.96 -8.39
N VAL A 3 -11.92 7.83 -8.92
CA VAL A 3 -11.14 6.98 -9.83
C VAL A 3 -11.88 6.84 -11.15
N ASP A 4 -11.36 7.46 -12.21
CA ASP A 4 -11.92 7.33 -13.55
C ASP A 4 -11.31 6.11 -14.28
N SER A 5 -11.82 5.83 -15.50
CA SER A 5 -11.40 4.65 -16.26
C SER A 5 -9.93 4.71 -16.72
N LEU A 6 -9.41 5.89 -17.05
CA LEU A 6 -8.00 6.04 -17.44
C LEU A 6 -7.08 5.80 -16.23
N MET A 7 -7.46 6.32 -15.08
CA MET A 7 -6.68 6.17 -13.86
C MET A 7 -6.64 4.70 -13.42
N ILE A 8 -7.77 3.98 -13.50
CA ILE A 8 -7.79 2.58 -13.11
C ILE A 8 -6.98 1.71 -14.06
N ASP A 9 -6.93 2.04 -15.34
CA ASP A 9 -6.08 1.33 -16.30
C ASP A 9 -4.59 1.52 -15.97
N ASP A 10 -4.17 2.74 -15.62
CA ASP A 10 -2.80 3.02 -15.18
C ASP A 10 -2.46 2.28 -13.89
N ILE A 11 -3.37 2.25 -12.93
CA ILE A 11 -3.20 1.51 -11.68
C ILE A 11 -3.08 0.01 -11.99
N SER A 12 -3.95 -0.52 -12.84
CA SER A 12 -3.91 -1.92 -13.24
C SER A 12 -2.57 -2.29 -13.87
N GLU A 13 -2.04 -1.45 -14.74
CA GLU A 13 -0.72 -1.66 -15.36
C GLU A 13 0.39 -1.70 -14.30
N LEU A 14 0.33 -0.83 -13.30
CA LEU A 14 1.29 -0.84 -12.21
C LEU A 14 1.24 -2.17 -11.43
N TYR A 15 0.04 -2.65 -11.09
CA TYR A 15 -0.12 -3.92 -10.38
C TYR A 15 0.40 -5.09 -11.20
N LYS A 16 0.15 -5.11 -12.51
CA LYS A 16 0.69 -6.13 -13.41
C LYS A 16 2.22 -6.10 -13.43
N SER A 17 2.83 -4.91 -13.38
CA SER A 17 4.28 -4.76 -13.45
C SER A 17 5.02 -5.44 -12.28
N VAL A 18 4.36 -5.63 -11.15
CA VAL A 18 4.92 -6.32 -9.98
C VAL A 18 4.35 -7.74 -9.80
N GLY A 19 3.59 -8.23 -10.79
CA GLY A 19 3.05 -9.58 -10.77
C GLY A 19 1.78 -9.78 -9.94
N TRP A 20 1.15 -8.72 -9.48
CA TRP A 20 -0.07 -8.79 -8.67
C TRP A 20 -1.30 -8.81 -9.58
N THR A 21 -1.55 -9.95 -10.22
CA THR A 21 -2.59 -10.07 -11.24
C THR A 21 -3.97 -10.40 -10.68
N ASN A 22 -4.09 -10.79 -9.42
CA ASN A 22 -5.39 -11.08 -8.81
C ASN A 22 -6.33 -9.88 -8.82
N TYR A 23 -5.79 -8.67 -8.64
CA TYR A 23 -6.59 -7.44 -8.66
C TYR A 23 -6.92 -6.98 -10.09
N THR A 24 -6.12 -7.36 -11.08
CA THR A 24 -6.25 -6.83 -12.44
C THR A 24 -7.25 -7.60 -13.30
N LYS A 25 -7.73 -8.75 -12.82
CA LYS A 25 -8.72 -9.56 -13.52
C LYS A 25 -10.12 -8.94 -13.53
N ASP A 26 -10.38 -8.06 -12.57
CA ASP A 26 -11.67 -7.38 -12.42
C ASP A 26 -11.39 -5.92 -12.09
N THR A 27 -11.29 -5.10 -13.13
CA THR A 27 -10.94 -3.68 -12.98
C THR A 27 -12.03 -2.87 -12.29
N ALA A 28 -13.30 -3.29 -12.41
CA ALA A 28 -14.39 -2.63 -11.69
C ALA A 28 -14.26 -2.85 -10.18
N ARG A 29 -13.85 -4.04 -9.77
CA ARG A 29 -13.60 -4.35 -8.36
C ARG A 29 -12.38 -3.60 -7.83
N LEU A 30 -11.32 -3.50 -8.63
CA LEU A 30 -10.14 -2.71 -8.27
C LEU A 30 -10.50 -1.24 -8.08
N ALA A 31 -11.32 -0.67 -8.98
CA ALA A 31 -11.79 0.70 -8.86
C ALA A 31 -12.59 0.93 -7.56
N ARG A 32 -13.49 0.00 -7.21
CA ARG A 32 -14.24 0.08 -5.94
C ARG A 32 -13.30 0.04 -4.73
N ALA A 33 -12.26 -0.80 -4.79
CA ALA A 33 -11.29 -0.88 -3.70
C ALA A 33 -10.59 0.47 -3.49
N PHE A 34 -10.19 1.13 -4.57
CA PHE A 34 -9.55 2.45 -4.48
C PHE A 34 -10.52 3.53 -4.01
N GLU A 35 -11.77 3.50 -4.45
CA GLU A 35 -12.79 4.46 -4.01
C GLU A 35 -13.08 4.36 -2.51
N GLN A 36 -13.00 3.16 -1.94
CA GLN A 36 -13.26 2.90 -0.52
C GLN A 36 -12.00 2.96 0.35
N SER A 37 -10.86 3.26 -0.25
CA SER A 37 -9.58 3.35 0.45
C SER A 37 -9.04 4.77 0.40
N GLU A 38 -8.11 5.05 1.30
CA GLU A 38 -7.19 6.18 1.16
C GLU A 38 -5.99 5.72 0.34
N SER A 39 -5.39 6.62 -0.43
CA SER A 39 -4.20 6.26 -1.19
C SER A 39 -3.35 7.48 -1.53
N LEU A 40 -2.07 7.21 -1.79
CA LEU A 40 -1.13 8.16 -2.39
C LEU A 40 -0.58 7.56 -3.65
N ILE A 41 -0.42 8.38 -4.67
CA ILE A 41 0.05 7.96 -5.99
C ILE A 41 1.28 8.78 -6.36
N LYS A 42 2.30 8.08 -6.86
CA LYS A 42 3.48 8.71 -7.44
C LYS A 42 3.44 8.59 -8.96
N ARG A 43 3.62 9.71 -9.65
CA ARG A 43 3.69 9.75 -11.12
C ARG A 43 5.10 10.11 -11.55
N ASN A 44 5.51 9.61 -12.72
CA ASN A 44 6.76 10.04 -13.35
C ASN A 44 6.56 11.37 -14.10
N VAL A 45 7.62 11.86 -14.74
CA VAL A 45 7.58 13.14 -15.48
C VAL A 45 6.60 13.14 -16.64
N GLU A 46 6.25 11.96 -17.15
CA GLU A 46 5.29 11.80 -18.25
C GLU A 46 3.85 11.64 -17.73
N GLY A 47 3.66 11.67 -16.42
CA GLY A 47 2.35 11.53 -15.78
C GLY A 47 1.91 10.09 -15.54
N LYS A 48 2.75 9.11 -15.84
CA LYS A 48 2.42 7.69 -15.63
C LYS A 48 2.52 7.34 -14.14
N ILE A 49 1.59 6.54 -13.65
CA ILE A 49 1.59 6.07 -12.26
C ILE A 49 2.70 5.03 -12.10
N ILE A 50 3.67 5.31 -11.23
CA ILE A 50 4.82 4.44 -10.97
C ILE A 50 4.90 3.94 -9.54
N GLY A 51 4.03 4.44 -8.67
CA GLY A 51 3.99 4.00 -7.28
C GLY A 51 2.64 4.28 -6.65
N VAL A 52 2.29 3.44 -5.69
CA VAL A 52 1.06 3.62 -4.91
C VAL A 52 1.26 3.08 -3.51
N VAL A 53 0.64 3.73 -2.53
CA VAL A 53 0.35 3.17 -1.23
C VAL A 53 -1.14 3.33 -0.98
N ARG A 54 -1.78 2.27 -0.51
CA ARG A 54 -3.23 2.23 -0.26
C ARG A 54 -3.49 1.66 1.13
N TRP A 55 -4.39 2.32 1.88
CA TRP A 55 -4.73 1.88 3.23
C TRP A 55 -6.20 2.13 3.53
N ILE A 56 -6.67 1.47 4.58
CA ILE A 56 -8.02 1.64 5.14
C ILE A 56 -7.87 2.16 6.56
N THR A 57 -8.69 3.10 6.96
CA THR A 57 -8.63 3.70 8.31
C THR A 57 -10.00 4.16 8.77
N ASP A 58 -10.20 4.16 10.09
CA ASP A 58 -11.36 4.81 10.72
C ASP A 58 -11.09 6.29 11.01
N CYS A 59 -9.91 6.78 10.65
CA CYS A 59 -9.46 8.16 10.91
C CYS A 59 -9.39 8.51 12.41
N ALA A 60 -9.25 7.53 13.27
CA ALA A 60 -9.24 7.75 14.72
C ALA A 60 -8.33 6.77 15.46
N THR A 61 -8.48 5.48 15.25
CA THR A 61 -7.84 4.48 16.10
C THR A 61 -6.94 3.50 15.35
N ILE A 62 -7.23 3.19 14.08
CA ILE A 62 -6.54 2.14 13.34
C ILE A 62 -6.40 2.47 11.86
N ALA A 63 -5.32 1.99 11.28
CA ALA A 63 -5.14 1.94 9.83
C ALA A 63 -4.50 0.62 9.44
N PHE A 64 -4.93 0.07 8.30
CA PHE A 64 -4.29 -1.10 7.70
C PHE A 64 -3.77 -0.73 6.32
N ILE A 65 -2.46 -0.85 6.13
CA ILE A 65 -1.83 -0.60 4.83
C ILE A 65 -1.94 -1.89 4.02
N GLN A 66 -2.73 -1.84 2.96
CA GLN A 66 -3.01 -3.01 2.15
C GLN A 66 -1.99 -3.19 1.03
N ASP A 67 -1.66 -2.12 0.34
CA ASP A 67 -0.75 -2.18 -0.80
C ASP A 67 0.31 -1.09 -0.70
N ILE A 68 1.54 -1.45 -0.99
CA ILE A 68 2.62 -0.53 -1.28
C ILE A 68 3.43 -1.15 -2.42
N LEU A 69 3.45 -0.50 -3.57
CA LEU A 69 4.18 -1.01 -4.73
C LEU A 69 4.77 0.10 -5.56
N ILE A 70 5.94 -0.17 -6.10
CA ILE A 70 6.69 0.72 -6.97
C ILE A 70 7.01 -0.06 -8.25
N HIS A 71 6.81 0.58 -9.40
CA HIS A 71 7.15 -0.02 -10.69
C HIS A 71 8.63 -0.49 -10.69
N PRO A 72 8.94 -1.67 -11.22
CA PRO A 72 10.29 -2.24 -11.17
C PRO A 72 11.41 -1.32 -11.65
N ARG A 73 11.15 -0.48 -12.66
CA ARG A 73 12.13 0.47 -13.18
C ARG A 73 12.46 1.60 -12.22
N TYR A 74 11.64 1.81 -11.19
CA TYR A 74 11.77 2.93 -10.26
C TYR A 74 12.08 2.46 -8.84
N GLN A 75 12.29 1.16 -8.64
CA GLN A 75 12.67 0.60 -7.35
C GLN A 75 14.11 0.97 -6.99
N ARG A 76 14.43 0.89 -5.70
CA ARG A 76 15.77 1.16 -5.14
C ARG A 76 16.22 2.62 -5.28
N GLN A 77 15.27 3.54 -5.43
CA GLN A 77 15.53 4.99 -5.52
C GLN A 77 14.98 5.76 -4.33
N GLY A 78 14.50 5.06 -3.30
CA GLY A 78 13.90 5.70 -2.12
C GLY A 78 12.46 6.16 -2.29
N ILE A 79 11.83 5.90 -3.43
CA ILE A 79 10.45 6.33 -3.71
C ILE A 79 9.46 5.64 -2.78
N GLY A 80 9.62 4.32 -2.58
CA GLY A 80 8.73 3.56 -1.70
C GLY A 80 8.78 4.06 -0.26
N LYS A 81 9.98 4.33 0.26
CA LYS A 81 10.15 4.84 1.61
C LYS A 81 9.55 6.24 1.76
N ALA A 82 9.78 7.13 0.77
CA ALA A 82 9.24 8.48 0.79
C ALA A 82 7.71 8.46 0.74
N LEU A 83 7.14 7.61 -0.11
CA LEU A 83 5.69 7.47 -0.25
C LEU A 83 5.05 6.90 1.02
N LEU A 84 5.68 5.90 1.62
CA LEU A 84 5.21 5.33 2.89
C LEU A 84 5.27 6.36 4.02
N ASN A 85 6.36 7.11 4.14
CA ASN A 85 6.47 8.17 5.14
C ASN A 85 5.40 9.24 4.97
N GLU A 86 5.08 9.61 3.75
CA GLU A 86 4.01 10.56 3.46
C GLU A 86 2.64 9.99 3.88
N ALA A 87 2.39 8.72 3.61
CA ALA A 87 1.18 8.03 4.07
C ALA A 87 1.08 8.02 5.60
N LEU A 88 2.19 7.70 6.27
CA LEU A 88 2.23 7.67 7.74
C LEU A 88 1.94 9.05 8.34
N GLU A 89 2.43 10.12 7.74
CA GLU A 89 2.09 11.48 8.17
C GLU A 89 0.59 11.74 8.08
N LYS A 90 -0.05 11.34 6.98
CA LYS A 90 -1.50 11.49 6.82
C LYS A 90 -2.25 10.65 7.85
N ILE A 91 -1.87 9.40 8.03
CA ILE A 91 -2.53 8.48 8.96
C ILE A 91 -2.44 8.99 10.40
N THR A 92 -1.28 9.49 10.80
CA THR A 92 -1.06 9.95 12.18
C THR A 92 -1.57 11.37 12.44
N SER A 93 -2.03 12.07 11.41
CA SER A 93 -2.56 13.43 11.57
C SER A 93 -3.79 13.52 12.47
N TYR A 94 -4.50 12.41 12.65
CA TYR A 94 -5.68 12.31 13.52
C TYR A 94 -5.35 12.04 14.99
N GLY A 95 -4.06 11.82 15.31
CA GLY A 95 -3.61 11.49 16.66
C GLY A 95 -3.03 10.08 16.75
N PRO A 96 -2.85 9.55 17.96
CA PRO A 96 -2.30 8.20 18.14
C PRO A 96 -3.16 7.15 17.46
N VAL A 97 -2.52 6.21 16.75
CA VAL A 97 -3.20 5.22 15.92
C VAL A 97 -2.38 3.95 15.86
N GLN A 98 -3.06 2.80 15.79
CA GLN A 98 -2.44 1.51 15.53
C GLN A 98 -2.38 1.32 14.02
N ILE A 99 -1.16 1.08 13.48
CA ILE A 99 -0.96 0.89 12.04
C ILE A 99 -0.40 -0.51 11.82
N GLU A 100 -1.08 -1.31 11.00
CA GLU A 100 -0.66 -2.67 10.67
C GLU A 100 -0.55 -2.85 9.16
N LEU A 101 0.27 -3.81 8.78
CA LEU A 101 0.39 -4.28 7.40
C LEU A 101 0.79 -5.76 7.38
N LEU A 102 0.59 -6.39 6.24
CA LEU A 102 1.03 -7.76 5.98
C LEU A 102 2.02 -7.74 4.82
N THR A 103 3.15 -8.40 4.97
CA THR A 103 4.19 -8.44 3.93
C THR A 103 4.89 -9.78 3.92
N ASP A 104 5.72 -10.00 2.91
CA ASP A 104 6.54 -11.20 2.82
C ASP A 104 7.54 -11.28 3.99
N ASP A 105 7.76 -12.50 4.48
CA ASP A 105 8.71 -12.74 5.57
C ASP A 105 10.12 -12.91 4.98
N THR A 106 10.74 -11.78 4.64
CA THR A 106 12.11 -11.75 4.12
C THR A 106 12.95 -10.75 4.90
N GLU A 107 14.26 -10.95 4.88
CA GLU A 107 15.19 -10.03 5.54
C GLU A 107 15.10 -8.62 4.93
N LYS A 108 14.87 -8.53 3.62
CA LYS A 108 14.74 -7.27 2.89
C LYS A 108 13.52 -6.48 3.38
N THR A 109 12.35 -7.11 3.47
CA THR A 109 11.13 -6.43 3.94
C THR A 109 11.24 -6.07 5.41
N LYS A 110 11.84 -6.94 6.21
CA LYS A 110 12.08 -6.66 7.62
C LYS A 110 12.90 -5.39 7.82
N LYS A 111 14.03 -5.27 7.12
CA LYS A 111 14.88 -4.08 7.20
C LYS A 111 14.16 -2.83 6.73
N PHE A 112 13.39 -2.95 5.65
CA PHE A 112 12.64 -1.83 5.11
C PHE A 112 11.64 -1.28 6.13
N TYR A 113 10.79 -2.15 6.68
CA TYR A 113 9.75 -1.71 7.61
C TYR A 113 10.31 -1.28 8.97
N GLU A 114 11.36 -1.96 9.46
CA GLU A 114 12.04 -1.50 10.68
C GLU A 114 12.66 -0.11 10.50
N SER A 115 13.15 0.20 9.29
CA SER A 115 13.75 1.51 9.01
C SER A 115 12.74 2.67 9.09
N VAL A 116 11.44 2.37 9.01
CA VAL A 116 10.37 3.36 9.13
C VAL A 116 9.55 3.20 10.42
N GLY A 117 10.07 2.43 11.38
CA GLY A 117 9.52 2.38 12.73
C GLY A 117 8.55 1.24 13.03
N PHE A 118 8.36 0.30 12.10
CA PHE A 118 7.52 -0.87 12.35
C PHE A 118 8.28 -1.95 13.11
N VAL A 119 7.54 -2.74 13.89
CA VAL A 119 8.04 -3.97 14.50
C VAL A 119 7.09 -5.10 14.15
N GLN A 120 7.59 -6.34 14.21
CA GLN A 120 6.71 -7.49 14.01
C GLN A 120 5.76 -7.63 15.21
N VAL A 121 4.52 -8.00 14.92
CA VAL A 121 3.46 -8.11 15.95
C VAL A 121 3.88 -9.02 17.11
N LYS A 122 4.66 -10.09 16.84
CA LYS A 122 5.13 -11.01 17.88
C LYS A 122 5.99 -10.34 18.95
N GLU A 123 6.64 -9.21 18.64
CA GLU A 123 7.42 -8.46 19.62
C GLU A 123 6.52 -7.75 20.65
N MET A 124 5.23 -7.67 20.38
CA MET A 124 4.22 -7.12 21.29
C MET A 124 3.44 -8.22 22.01
N ASP A 125 3.96 -9.45 22.03
CA ASP A 125 3.30 -10.64 22.59
C ASP A 125 1.90 -10.89 22.00
N ALA A 126 1.77 -10.61 20.69
CA ALA A 126 0.53 -10.78 19.94
C ALA A 126 0.81 -11.53 18.64
N VAL A 127 -0.21 -12.12 18.05
CA VAL A 127 -0.15 -12.72 16.72
C VAL A 127 -1.32 -12.25 15.89
N SER A 128 -1.15 -12.27 14.59
CA SER A 128 -2.20 -11.91 13.64
C SER A 128 -2.81 -13.17 13.04
N TYR A 129 -4.14 -13.22 12.93
CA TYR A 129 -4.85 -14.29 12.25
C TYR A 129 -5.44 -13.75 10.95
N ILE A 130 -5.41 -14.58 9.91
CA ILE A 130 -5.99 -14.23 8.62
C ILE A 130 -6.90 -15.36 8.13
N LYS A 131 -8.04 -14.98 7.55
CA LYS A 131 -8.86 -15.89 6.77
C LYS A 131 -9.00 -15.28 5.39
N ASP A 132 -8.29 -15.83 4.43
CA ASP A 132 -8.24 -15.30 3.07
C ASP A 132 -9.10 -16.17 2.16
N THR A 133 -10.20 -15.61 1.69
CA THR A 133 -11.15 -16.32 0.83
C THR A 133 -10.92 -16.06 -0.66
N ARG A 134 -9.85 -15.32 -1.00
CA ARG A 134 -9.52 -14.98 -2.40
C ARG A 134 -8.86 -16.12 -3.16
N ARG A 135 -8.49 -17.19 -2.48
CA ARG A 135 -7.80 -18.34 -3.06
C ARG A 135 -8.77 -19.45 -3.41
#